data_62109cf4b38898d5c8eefcc26d182d02
#
_entry.id   62109cf4b38898d5c8eefcc26d182d02
#
_cell.length_a   1.000
_cell.length_b   1.000
_cell.length_c   1.000
_cell.angle_alpha   90.00
_cell.angle_beta   90.00
_cell.angle_gamma   90.00
#
_symmetry.space_group_name_H-M   'P 1'
#
loop_
_entity.id
_entity.type
_entity.pdbx_description
1 polymer ?
#
loop_
_entity_poly.entity_id
_entity_poly.type
_entity_poly.pdbx_seq_one_letter_code
_entity_poly.pdbx_strand_id
1 'polypeptide(L)'
;MKDLVYLNYAATSYKKFPATIEALTAYLAENQFMNYGRNAPLLREGLPLLETRQLLADFFQAPSAAQITFTNNATTSLNLALAGLLQPGDHVITTMLEHHAVARPLHLLEKERGISVTYVACQKTGLLDIEDIQRAWRTNTKALVMTHASNVLGTILPIEECFQWAQQKGLLTILDAAQTAGFLPIKMTQMAIDVLAFTGHKSLYGLAGIGGLAFSEGLKRSNH
;
A
#
# COMPACT_ATOMS: atom_id res chain seq x y z
N MET A 1 32.27 2.67 13.13
CA MET A 1 30.85 2.84 13.49
C MET A 1 30.39 1.63 14.32
N LYS A 2 31.09 1.35 15.45
CA LYS A 2 30.80 0.12 16.24
C LYS A 2 29.61 0.27 17.19
N ASP A 3 29.13 1.47 17.48
CA ASP A 3 28.16 1.73 18.56
C ASP A 3 26.93 2.52 18.12
N LEU A 4 26.55 2.46 16.82
CA LEU A 4 25.34 3.11 16.36
C LEU A 4 24.09 2.32 16.76
N VAL A 5 23.28 2.88 17.66
CA VAL A 5 21.92 2.40 17.95
C VAL A 5 20.96 3.10 17.00
N TYR A 6 20.40 2.35 16.04
CA TYR A 6 19.44 2.89 15.08
C TYR A 6 18.01 2.51 15.47
N LEU A 7 17.21 3.50 15.84
CA LEU A 7 15.84 3.33 16.31
C LEU A 7 14.79 3.87 15.35
N ASN A 8 15.17 4.26 14.12
CA ASN A 8 14.27 4.92 13.18
C ASN A 8 13.86 3.99 12.01
N TYR A 9 13.52 2.74 12.31
CA TYR A 9 13.06 1.77 11.28
C TYR A 9 11.74 2.18 10.60
N ALA A 10 10.92 3.00 11.27
CA ALA A 10 9.71 3.57 10.68
C ALA A 10 10.02 4.46 9.45
N ALA A 11 11.19 5.08 9.39
CA ALA A 11 11.64 5.85 8.22
C ALA A 11 12.18 4.94 7.12
N THR A 12 13.12 4.05 7.44
CA THR A 12 13.72 3.08 6.50
C THR A 12 14.48 2.00 7.27
N SER A 13 14.65 0.81 6.70
CA SER A 13 15.52 -0.21 7.29
C SER A 13 17.00 0.19 7.19
N TYR A 14 17.73 0.16 8.30
CA TYR A 14 19.15 0.53 8.36
C TYR A 14 20.03 -0.50 7.67
N LYS A 15 19.93 -1.76 8.09
CA LYS A 15 20.67 -2.86 7.50
C LYS A 15 19.76 -3.64 6.55
N LYS A 16 20.24 -3.90 5.34
CA LYS A 16 19.58 -4.80 4.42
C LYS A 16 20.01 -6.24 4.71
N PHE A 17 19.18 -7.20 4.37
CA PHE A 17 19.58 -8.60 4.46
C PHE A 17 20.76 -8.88 3.49
N PRO A 18 21.73 -9.73 3.87
CA PRO A 18 22.81 -10.11 2.97
C PRO A 18 22.30 -10.59 1.61
N ALA A 19 21.28 -11.43 1.59
CA ALA A 19 20.66 -11.93 0.37
C ALA A 19 20.15 -10.80 -0.57
N THR A 20 19.67 -9.68 -0.02
CA THR A 20 19.26 -8.52 -0.84
C THR A 20 20.45 -7.90 -1.56
N ILE A 21 21.58 -7.78 -0.86
CA ILE A 21 22.80 -7.21 -1.43
C ILE A 21 23.41 -8.17 -2.47
N GLU A 22 23.45 -9.45 -2.15
CA GLU A 22 23.96 -10.51 -3.04
C GLU A 22 23.15 -10.56 -4.35
N ALA A 23 21.81 -10.59 -4.25
CA ALA A 23 20.93 -10.60 -5.42
C ALA A 23 21.14 -9.36 -6.30
N LEU A 24 21.24 -8.16 -5.70
CA LEU A 24 21.49 -6.93 -6.44
C LEU A 24 22.85 -6.95 -7.13
N THR A 25 23.89 -7.42 -6.42
CA THR A 25 25.25 -7.51 -6.95
C THR A 25 25.31 -8.49 -8.12
N ALA A 26 24.69 -9.65 -7.99
CA ALA A 26 24.59 -10.64 -9.06
C ALA A 26 23.86 -10.06 -10.28
N TYR A 27 22.71 -9.44 -10.07
CA TYR A 27 21.93 -8.79 -11.14
C TYR A 27 22.75 -7.77 -11.93
N LEU A 28 23.51 -6.92 -11.24
CA LEU A 28 24.38 -5.92 -11.87
C LEU A 28 25.58 -6.55 -12.57
N ALA A 29 26.20 -7.59 -11.98
CA ALA A 29 27.36 -8.27 -12.54
C ALA A 29 27.02 -9.06 -13.81
N GLU A 30 25.85 -9.65 -13.87
CA GLU A 30 25.36 -10.43 -15.01
C GLU A 30 24.80 -9.58 -16.16
N ASN A 31 24.82 -8.24 -16.03
CA ASN A 31 24.29 -7.31 -17.03
C ASN A 31 22.81 -7.57 -17.41
N GLN A 32 22.03 -8.16 -16.50
CA GLN A 32 20.63 -8.51 -16.76
C GLN A 32 19.74 -7.29 -17.08
N PHE A 33 20.16 -6.10 -16.66
CA PHE A 33 19.48 -4.84 -16.98
C PHE A 33 19.48 -4.49 -18.49
N MET A 34 20.36 -5.09 -19.28
CA MET A 34 20.42 -4.92 -20.74
C MET A 34 19.22 -5.56 -21.45
N ASN A 35 18.49 -6.38 -20.75
CA ASN A 35 17.48 -7.27 -21.32
C ASN A 35 16.06 -6.69 -21.32
N TYR A 36 15.89 -5.45 -20.84
CA TYR A 36 14.61 -4.72 -20.82
C TYR A 36 14.52 -3.73 -21.99
N GLY A 37 14.42 -4.21 -23.21
CA GLY A 37 14.33 -3.31 -24.37
C GLY A 37 13.68 -3.97 -25.59
N ARG A 38 13.45 -3.14 -26.65
CA ARG A 38 12.87 -3.61 -27.93
C ARG A 38 13.67 -4.73 -28.60
N ASN A 39 14.92 -4.92 -28.21
CA ASN A 39 15.85 -5.90 -28.72
C ASN A 39 16.19 -6.98 -27.68
N ALA A 40 15.44 -7.10 -26.59
CA ALA A 40 15.63 -8.18 -25.64
C ALA A 40 15.53 -9.51 -26.39
N PRO A 41 16.59 -10.34 -26.40
CA PRO A 41 16.51 -11.66 -27.00
C PRO A 41 15.40 -12.42 -26.28
N LEU A 42 14.52 -12.94 -27.09
CA LEU A 42 13.35 -13.71 -26.72
C LEU A 42 13.52 -14.57 -25.46
N LEU A 43 12.67 -14.38 -24.47
CA LEU A 43 12.13 -15.42 -23.59
C LEU A 43 12.71 -15.71 -22.20
N ARG A 44 13.86 -15.18 -21.78
CA ARG A 44 14.32 -15.42 -20.38
C ARG A 44 14.34 -14.19 -19.48
N GLU A 45 14.06 -13.04 -19.97
CA GLU A 45 14.64 -11.80 -19.45
C GLU A 45 13.61 -10.83 -18.86
N GLY A 46 12.34 -11.09 -19.03
CA GLY A 46 11.25 -10.51 -18.22
C GLY A 46 11.00 -11.26 -16.91
N LEU A 47 11.70 -12.37 -16.69
CA LEU A 47 11.49 -13.28 -15.57
C LEU A 47 11.64 -12.61 -14.21
N PRO A 48 12.69 -11.82 -13.89
CA PRO A 48 12.82 -11.25 -12.55
C PRO A 48 11.67 -10.33 -12.18
N LEU A 49 11.14 -9.55 -13.13
CA LEU A 49 9.99 -8.69 -12.89
C LEU A 49 8.71 -9.50 -12.68
N LEU A 50 8.49 -10.50 -13.50
CA LEU A 50 7.33 -11.39 -13.40
C LEU A 50 7.40 -12.27 -12.15
N GLU A 51 8.57 -12.82 -11.86
CA GLU A 51 8.83 -13.59 -10.65
C GLU A 51 8.60 -12.74 -9.39
N THR A 52 9.10 -11.50 -9.37
CA THR A 52 8.86 -10.60 -8.24
C THR A 52 7.38 -10.27 -8.08
N ARG A 53 6.63 -10.08 -9.18
CA ARG A 53 5.17 -9.91 -9.12
C ARG A 53 4.50 -11.15 -8.56
N GLN A 54 4.91 -12.35 -8.98
CA GLN A 54 4.34 -13.59 -8.48
C GLN A 54 4.62 -13.76 -6.98
N LEU A 55 5.88 -13.55 -6.57
CA LEU A 55 6.27 -13.60 -5.15
C LEU A 55 5.46 -12.61 -4.29
N LEU A 56 5.26 -11.39 -4.77
CA LEU A 56 4.45 -10.40 -4.06
C LEU A 56 2.96 -10.76 -4.06
N ALA A 57 2.44 -11.33 -5.15
CA ALA A 57 1.07 -11.82 -5.19
C ALA A 57 0.85 -12.94 -4.17
N ASP A 58 1.75 -13.91 -4.12
CA ASP A 58 1.72 -15.00 -3.13
C ASP A 58 1.85 -14.46 -1.70
N PHE A 59 2.77 -13.51 -1.49
CA PHE A 59 3.05 -12.90 -0.19
C PHE A 59 1.86 -12.14 0.38
N PHE A 60 1.14 -11.37 -0.44
CA PHE A 60 -0.05 -10.62 -0.04
C PHE A 60 -1.34 -11.41 -0.25
N GLN A 61 -1.28 -12.62 -0.80
CA GLN A 61 -2.43 -13.40 -1.26
C GLN A 61 -3.32 -12.57 -2.22
N ALA A 62 -2.69 -11.84 -3.13
CA ALA A 62 -3.35 -11.20 -4.26
C ALA A 62 -3.73 -12.27 -5.31
N PRO A 63 -4.74 -12.03 -6.16
CA PRO A 63 -5.28 -13.05 -7.07
C PRO A 63 -4.26 -13.57 -8.09
N SER A 64 -3.35 -12.72 -8.55
CA SER A 64 -2.30 -13.11 -9.51
C SER A 64 -1.19 -12.07 -9.60
N ALA A 65 -0.09 -12.42 -10.27
CA ALA A 65 1.01 -11.50 -10.59
C ALA A 65 0.54 -10.28 -11.43
N ALA A 66 -0.52 -10.41 -12.21
CA ALA A 66 -1.09 -9.31 -13.00
C ALA A 66 -1.70 -8.20 -12.13
N GLN A 67 -2.05 -8.52 -10.88
CA GLN A 67 -2.60 -7.55 -9.92
C GLN A 67 -1.52 -6.78 -9.15
N ILE A 68 -0.25 -7.03 -9.42
CA ILE A 68 0.87 -6.30 -8.80
C ILE A 68 1.39 -5.25 -9.78
N THR A 69 1.43 -4.00 -9.35
CA THR A 69 2.00 -2.88 -10.11
C THR A 69 3.09 -2.19 -9.32
N PHE A 70 4.24 -1.94 -9.94
CA PHE A 70 5.35 -1.24 -9.29
C PHE A 70 5.24 0.28 -9.44
N THR A 71 5.67 0.97 -8.40
CA THR A 71 5.83 2.42 -8.33
C THR A 71 7.15 2.74 -7.62
N ASN A 72 7.46 4.03 -7.46
CA ASN A 72 8.69 4.43 -6.77
C ASN A 72 8.61 4.28 -5.24
N ASN A 73 7.41 4.30 -4.66
CA ASN A 73 7.18 4.19 -3.21
C ASN A 73 5.67 4.15 -2.91
N ALA A 74 5.31 3.88 -1.66
CA ALA A 74 3.91 3.87 -1.21
C ALA A 74 3.20 5.23 -1.41
N THR A 75 3.90 6.35 -1.31
CA THR A 75 3.32 7.69 -1.54
C THR A 75 2.82 7.83 -2.97
N THR A 76 3.64 7.46 -3.96
CA THR A 76 3.22 7.44 -5.37
C THR A 76 2.07 6.47 -5.59
N SER A 77 2.14 5.28 -4.98
CA SER A 77 1.07 4.28 -5.03
C SER A 77 -0.27 4.83 -4.55
N LEU A 78 -0.29 5.43 -3.36
CA LEU A 78 -1.51 5.99 -2.76
C LEU A 78 -2.06 7.15 -3.57
N ASN A 79 -1.21 8.06 -4.05
CA ASN A 79 -1.63 9.16 -4.93
C ASN A 79 -2.30 8.64 -6.21
N LEU A 80 -1.70 7.64 -6.87
CA LEU A 80 -2.27 7.04 -8.08
C LEU A 80 -3.61 6.34 -7.79
N ALA A 81 -3.67 5.57 -6.70
CA ALA A 81 -4.90 4.86 -6.32
C ALA A 81 -6.04 5.84 -6.00
N LEU A 82 -5.79 6.83 -5.13
CA LEU A 82 -6.81 7.79 -4.72
C LEU A 82 -7.29 8.65 -5.89
N ALA A 83 -6.35 9.18 -6.69
CA ALA A 83 -6.69 10.00 -7.85
C ALA A 83 -7.38 9.22 -8.97
N GLY A 84 -7.08 7.92 -9.12
CA GLY A 84 -7.67 7.06 -10.15
C GLY A 84 -9.02 6.45 -9.80
N LEU A 85 -9.34 6.32 -8.51
CA LEU A 85 -10.53 5.59 -8.04
C LEU A 85 -11.65 6.50 -7.52
N LEU A 86 -11.32 7.74 -7.11
CA LEU A 86 -12.28 8.67 -6.53
C LEU A 86 -12.80 9.65 -7.57
N GLN A 87 -14.11 9.90 -7.53
CA GLN A 87 -14.83 10.77 -8.46
C GLN A 87 -15.43 11.98 -7.73
N PRO A 88 -15.77 13.08 -8.44
CA PRO A 88 -16.50 14.20 -7.85
C PRO A 88 -17.78 13.76 -7.13
N GLY A 89 -18.00 14.26 -5.92
CA GLY A 89 -19.14 13.90 -5.09
C GLY A 89 -18.97 12.67 -4.22
N ASP A 90 -17.89 11.90 -4.38
CA ASP A 90 -17.59 10.76 -3.51
C ASP A 90 -17.28 11.24 -2.08
N HIS A 91 -17.68 10.43 -1.11
CA HIS A 91 -17.26 10.57 0.28
C HIS A 91 -16.26 9.49 0.64
N VAL A 92 -15.21 9.88 1.35
CA VAL A 92 -14.15 8.98 1.84
C VAL A 92 -14.12 9.01 3.37
N ILE A 93 -14.05 7.84 3.98
CA ILE A 93 -13.76 7.69 5.40
C ILE A 93 -12.27 7.35 5.53
N THR A 94 -11.57 8.05 6.41
CA THR A 94 -10.17 7.80 6.75
C THR A 94 -9.92 8.09 8.23
N THR A 95 -8.69 7.92 8.72
CA THR A 95 -8.37 8.14 10.14
C THR A 95 -7.45 9.34 10.35
N MET A 96 -7.43 9.87 11.57
CA MET A 96 -6.45 10.90 11.95
C MET A 96 -5.03 10.33 12.14
N LEU A 97 -4.84 9.02 12.02
CA LEU A 97 -3.54 8.33 12.14
C LEU A 97 -2.82 8.17 10.81
N GLU A 98 -3.43 8.67 9.72
CA GLU A 98 -2.88 8.50 8.37
C GLU A 98 -1.56 9.24 8.17
N HIS A 99 -0.70 8.61 7.39
CA HIS A 99 0.49 9.28 6.88
C HIS A 99 0.10 10.38 5.85
N HIS A 100 0.97 11.38 5.69
CA HIS A 100 0.79 12.44 4.68
C HIS A 100 0.60 11.91 3.24
N ALA A 101 1.04 10.69 2.96
CA ALA A 101 0.83 10.02 1.68
C ALA A 101 -0.66 9.75 1.38
N VAL A 102 -1.51 9.68 2.41
CA VAL A 102 -2.97 9.58 2.32
C VAL A 102 -3.62 10.96 2.51
N ALA A 103 -3.28 11.65 3.61
CA ALA A 103 -3.97 12.88 3.99
C ALA A 103 -3.83 14.01 2.95
N ARG A 104 -2.63 14.20 2.38
CA ARG A 104 -2.40 15.28 1.41
C ARG A 104 -3.15 15.08 0.09
N PRO A 105 -3.08 13.90 -0.59
CA PRO A 105 -3.86 13.70 -1.81
C PRO A 105 -5.36 13.76 -1.56
N LEU A 106 -5.89 13.26 -0.44
CA LEU A 106 -7.30 13.41 -0.11
C LEU A 106 -7.69 14.89 0.02
N HIS A 107 -6.91 15.69 0.75
CA HIS A 107 -7.15 17.13 0.85
C HIS A 107 -7.08 17.87 -0.50
N LEU A 108 -6.17 17.47 -1.39
CA LEU A 108 -6.09 18.01 -2.74
C LEU A 108 -7.34 17.66 -3.55
N LEU A 109 -7.78 16.39 -3.49
CA LEU A 109 -8.98 15.94 -4.19
C LEU A 109 -10.27 16.60 -3.65
N GLU A 110 -10.34 16.93 -2.35
CA GLU A 110 -11.43 17.75 -1.80
C GLU A 110 -11.51 19.11 -2.49
N LYS A 111 -10.36 19.77 -2.65
CA LYS A 111 -10.30 21.12 -3.26
C LYS A 111 -10.53 21.11 -4.77
N GLU A 112 -9.94 20.15 -5.47
CA GLU A 112 -9.89 20.15 -6.93
C GLU A 112 -11.02 19.37 -7.59
N ARG A 113 -11.52 18.32 -6.92
CA ARG A 113 -12.54 17.42 -7.48
C ARG A 113 -13.86 17.39 -6.71
N GLY A 114 -13.95 18.10 -5.57
CA GLY A 114 -15.19 18.14 -4.80
C GLY A 114 -15.58 16.82 -4.15
N ILE A 115 -14.61 15.96 -3.80
CA ILE A 115 -14.88 14.86 -2.87
C ILE A 115 -15.08 15.41 -1.47
N SER A 116 -15.62 14.61 -0.56
CA SER A 116 -15.70 14.95 0.87
C SER A 116 -14.96 13.90 1.68
N VAL A 117 -14.27 14.29 2.75
CA VAL A 117 -13.50 13.37 3.59
C VAL A 117 -13.92 13.50 5.06
N THR A 118 -14.17 12.36 5.71
CA THR A 118 -14.32 12.30 7.17
C THR A 118 -13.10 11.65 7.78
N TYR A 119 -12.36 12.42 8.59
CA TYR A 119 -11.22 11.95 9.37
C TYR A 119 -11.70 11.46 10.73
N VAL A 120 -11.77 10.16 10.93
CA VAL A 120 -12.20 9.56 12.19
C VAL A 120 -11.09 9.69 13.23
N ALA A 121 -11.44 10.25 14.39
CA ALA A 121 -10.52 10.42 15.50
C ALA A 121 -10.23 9.08 16.18
N CYS A 122 -8.99 8.90 16.64
CA CYS A 122 -8.63 7.82 17.55
C CYS A 122 -8.70 8.28 19.00
N GLN A 123 -8.74 7.32 19.91
CA GLN A 123 -8.60 7.56 21.34
C GLN A 123 -7.21 8.14 21.65
N LYS A 124 -7.04 8.73 22.85
CA LYS A 124 -5.71 9.23 23.31
C LYS A 124 -4.63 8.14 23.35
N THR A 125 -5.02 6.89 23.46
CA THR A 125 -4.16 5.70 23.39
C THR A 125 -3.72 5.34 21.96
N GLY A 126 -4.28 5.99 20.94
CA GLY A 126 -4.09 5.65 19.53
C GLY A 126 -5.00 4.51 19.04
N LEU A 127 -5.86 3.97 19.89
CA LEU A 127 -6.81 2.93 19.49
C LEU A 127 -7.96 3.54 18.70
N LEU A 128 -8.45 2.81 17.72
CA LEU A 128 -9.59 3.15 16.89
C LEU A 128 -10.75 2.20 17.21
N ASP A 129 -11.94 2.76 17.35
CA ASP A 129 -13.17 2.00 17.52
C ASP A 129 -13.86 1.87 16.15
N ILE A 130 -14.26 0.65 15.79
CA ILE A 130 -14.99 0.42 14.54
C ILE A 130 -16.33 1.18 14.51
N GLU A 131 -16.98 1.36 15.65
CA GLU A 131 -18.24 2.12 15.72
C GLU A 131 -18.05 3.57 15.26
N ASP A 132 -16.86 4.18 15.48
CA ASP A 132 -16.56 5.52 14.99
C ASP A 132 -16.47 5.56 13.46
N ILE A 133 -15.87 4.52 12.86
CA ILE A 133 -15.87 4.32 11.40
C ILE A 133 -17.31 4.16 10.88
N GLN A 134 -18.10 3.35 11.54
CA GLN A 134 -19.49 3.09 11.14
C GLN A 134 -20.36 4.35 11.21
N ARG A 135 -20.18 5.18 12.24
CA ARG A 135 -20.90 6.47 12.39
C ARG A 135 -20.54 7.49 11.30
N ALA A 136 -19.34 7.38 10.73
CA ALA A 136 -18.89 8.25 9.63
C ALA A 136 -19.51 7.90 8.27
N TRP A 137 -20.15 6.74 8.14
CA TRP A 137 -20.72 6.28 6.88
C TRP A 137 -21.88 7.18 6.40
N ARG A 138 -21.92 7.41 5.09
CA ARG A 138 -22.98 8.14 4.36
C ARG A 138 -23.37 7.38 3.11
N THR A 139 -24.52 7.70 2.54
CA THR A 139 -25.04 7.04 1.32
C THR A 139 -24.12 7.21 0.09
N ASN A 140 -23.37 8.31 0.04
CA ASN A 140 -22.37 8.58 -1.00
C ASN A 140 -20.94 8.18 -0.58
N THR A 141 -20.76 7.42 0.51
CA THR A 141 -19.44 6.91 0.87
C THR A 141 -18.97 5.91 -0.18
N LYS A 142 -17.81 6.20 -0.78
CA LYS A 142 -17.19 5.42 -1.82
C LYS A 142 -16.07 4.52 -1.31
N ALA A 143 -15.28 5.02 -0.37
CA ALA A 143 -14.09 4.30 0.08
C ALA A 143 -13.84 4.46 1.59
N LEU A 144 -13.22 3.43 2.16
CA LEU A 144 -12.54 3.44 3.45
C LEU A 144 -11.03 3.30 3.20
N VAL A 145 -10.27 4.31 3.61
CA VAL A 145 -8.80 4.37 3.43
C VAL A 145 -8.16 4.38 4.80
N MET A 146 -7.28 3.41 5.09
CA MET A 146 -6.65 3.29 6.40
C MET A 146 -5.18 2.88 6.30
N THR A 147 -4.34 3.46 7.17
CA THR A 147 -3.02 2.91 7.45
C THR A 147 -3.14 1.65 8.30
N HIS A 148 -2.31 0.64 8.03
CA HIS A 148 -2.31 -0.59 8.84
C HIS A 148 -1.67 -0.38 10.21
N ALA A 149 -0.63 0.46 10.26
CA ALA A 149 -0.02 0.88 11.53
C ALA A 149 0.52 2.31 11.43
N SER A 150 0.34 3.06 12.50
CA SER A 150 0.85 4.43 12.57
C SER A 150 2.39 4.45 12.62
N ASN A 151 3.01 5.22 11.74
CA ASN A 151 4.46 5.44 11.74
C ASN A 151 4.93 6.30 12.93
N VAL A 152 4.02 6.95 13.63
CA VAL A 152 4.31 7.83 14.78
C VAL A 152 4.05 7.12 16.11
N LEU A 153 2.87 6.50 16.24
CA LEU A 153 2.45 5.88 17.51
C LEU A 153 2.80 4.39 17.58
N GLY A 154 3.01 3.72 16.44
CA GLY A 154 3.20 2.27 16.36
C GLY A 154 1.91 1.46 16.59
N THR A 155 0.77 2.13 16.76
CA THR A 155 -0.53 1.47 16.93
C THR A 155 -0.91 0.74 15.66
N ILE A 156 -1.32 -0.51 15.80
CA ILE A 156 -1.88 -1.34 14.72
C ILE A 156 -3.39 -1.13 14.72
N LEU A 157 -3.96 -0.81 13.56
CA LEU A 157 -5.39 -0.56 13.40
C LEU A 157 -6.15 -1.87 13.10
N PRO A 158 -7.43 -1.97 13.47
CA PRO A 158 -8.25 -3.17 13.29
C PRO A 158 -8.75 -3.29 11.84
N ILE A 159 -7.81 -3.47 10.89
CA ILE A 159 -8.08 -3.43 9.45
C ILE A 159 -9.07 -4.50 9.03
N GLU A 160 -8.88 -5.74 9.48
CA GLU A 160 -9.73 -6.86 9.06
C GLU A 160 -11.21 -6.60 9.42
N GLU A 161 -11.48 -6.16 10.64
CA GLU A 161 -12.83 -5.86 11.10
C GLU A 161 -13.45 -4.67 10.35
N CYS A 162 -12.68 -3.57 10.20
CA CYS A 162 -13.14 -2.38 9.50
C CYS A 162 -13.39 -2.62 8.01
N PHE A 163 -12.51 -3.38 7.35
CA PHE A 163 -12.61 -3.62 5.91
C PHE A 163 -13.66 -4.67 5.57
N GLN A 164 -13.86 -5.69 6.39
CA GLN A 164 -14.98 -6.63 6.23
C GLN A 164 -16.33 -5.91 6.36
N TRP A 165 -16.47 -5.00 7.33
CA TRP A 165 -17.66 -4.15 7.42
C TRP A 165 -17.80 -3.24 6.19
N ALA A 166 -16.74 -2.59 5.74
CA ALA A 166 -16.75 -1.73 4.56
C ALA A 166 -17.19 -2.50 3.30
N GLN A 167 -16.68 -3.72 3.13
CA GLN A 167 -17.08 -4.59 2.01
C GLN A 167 -18.58 -4.94 2.05
N GLN A 168 -19.16 -5.19 3.24
CA GLN A 168 -20.60 -5.41 3.40
C GLN A 168 -21.43 -4.18 2.99
N LYS A 169 -20.85 -2.97 3.09
CA LYS A 169 -21.45 -1.71 2.62
C LYS A 169 -21.18 -1.40 1.16
N GLY A 170 -20.42 -2.26 0.45
CA GLY A 170 -20.03 -2.04 -0.93
C GLY A 170 -18.98 -0.93 -1.10
N LEU A 171 -18.23 -0.61 -0.04
CA LEU A 171 -17.17 0.40 -0.07
C LEU A 171 -15.88 -0.21 -0.62
N LEU A 172 -15.12 0.62 -1.33
CA LEU A 172 -13.76 0.31 -1.72
C LEU A 172 -12.83 0.40 -0.50
N THR A 173 -11.97 -0.59 -0.32
CA THR A 173 -11.01 -0.63 0.80
C THR A 173 -9.59 -0.41 0.30
N ILE A 174 -8.90 0.61 0.85
CA ILE A 174 -7.54 0.99 0.46
C ILE A 174 -6.65 0.97 1.70
N LEU A 175 -5.63 0.10 1.68
CA LEU A 175 -4.69 -0.09 2.79
C LEU A 175 -3.34 0.58 2.50
N ASP A 176 -2.91 1.49 3.37
CA ASP A 176 -1.51 1.89 3.46
C ASP A 176 -0.74 0.88 4.32
N ALA A 177 -0.02 -0.04 3.66
CA ALA A 177 0.80 -1.05 4.30
C ALA A 177 2.29 -0.65 4.38
N ALA A 178 2.63 0.64 4.24
CA ALA A 178 4.02 1.08 4.21
C ALA A 178 4.82 0.70 5.46
N GLN A 179 4.18 0.60 6.63
CA GLN A 179 4.84 0.19 7.88
C GLN A 179 4.79 -1.32 8.11
N THR A 180 3.86 -2.03 7.50
CA THR A 180 3.53 -3.40 7.90
C THR A 180 3.81 -4.46 6.83
N ALA A 181 3.92 -4.07 5.55
CA ALA A 181 4.35 -4.98 4.49
C ALA A 181 5.75 -5.55 4.78
N GLY A 182 5.82 -6.85 5.03
CA GLY A 182 7.05 -7.54 5.45
C GLY A 182 7.22 -7.68 6.98
N PHE A 183 6.36 -7.06 7.78
CA PHE A 183 6.40 -7.14 9.24
C PHE A 183 5.19 -7.87 9.84
N LEU A 184 3.99 -7.59 9.33
CA LEU A 184 2.77 -8.28 9.70
C LEU A 184 2.27 -9.13 8.53
N PRO A 185 1.63 -10.27 8.80
CA PRO A 185 0.91 -11.00 7.77
C PRO A 185 -0.22 -10.14 7.19
N ILE A 186 -0.25 -10.00 5.87
CA ILE A 186 -1.34 -9.31 5.16
C ILE A 186 -1.92 -10.28 4.15
N LYS A 187 -3.19 -10.60 4.31
CA LYS A 187 -3.92 -11.52 3.45
C LYS A 187 -5.08 -10.77 2.81
N MET A 188 -4.87 -10.27 1.59
CA MET A 188 -5.81 -9.35 0.94
C MET A 188 -7.25 -9.89 0.91
N THR A 189 -7.43 -11.16 0.54
CA THR A 189 -8.77 -11.77 0.46
C THR A 189 -9.44 -11.85 1.83
N GLN A 190 -8.71 -12.36 2.84
CA GLN A 190 -9.25 -12.53 4.19
C GLN A 190 -9.59 -11.19 4.84
N MET A 191 -8.72 -10.20 4.66
CA MET A 191 -8.85 -8.87 5.26
C MET A 191 -9.73 -7.93 4.41
N ALA A 192 -10.34 -8.43 3.34
CA ALA A 192 -11.20 -7.65 2.44
C ALA A 192 -10.52 -6.39 1.88
N ILE A 193 -9.28 -6.52 1.41
CA ILE A 193 -8.48 -5.42 0.87
C ILE A 193 -8.63 -5.37 -0.64
N ASP A 194 -9.16 -4.26 -1.17
CA ASP A 194 -9.25 -4.04 -2.63
C ASP A 194 -7.97 -3.47 -3.21
N VAL A 195 -7.33 -2.56 -2.49
CA VAL A 195 -6.08 -1.92 -2.90
C VAL A 195 -5.12 -1.89 -1.72
N LEU A 196 -3.93 -2.43 -1.93
CA LEU A 196 -2.84 -2.41 -0.95
C LEU A 196 -1.67 -1.63 -1.53
N ALA A 197 -1.21 -0.59 -0.82
CA ALA A 197 -0.01 0.17 -1.16
C ALA A 197 1.16 -0.23 -0.25
N PHE A 198 2.33 -0.48 -0.85
CA PHE A 198 3.52 -0.88 -0.10
C PHE A 198 4.79 -0.15 -0.56
N THR A 199 5.84 -0.21 0.24
CA THR A 199 7.18 0.30 -0.10
C THR A 199 8.25 -0.72 0.20
N GLY A 200 9.26 -0.81 -0.66
CA GLY A 200 10.31 -1.82 -0.56
C GLY A 200 11.35 -1.55 0.53
N HIS A 201 11.65 -0.28 0.83
CA HIS A 201 12.81 0.09 1.65
C HIS A 201 12.62 0.02 3.17
N LYS A 202 11.42 -0.29 3.63
CA LYS A 202 11.12 -0.48 5.06
C LYS A 202 11.21 -1.96 5.43
N SER A 203 10.12 -2.56 5.88
CA SER A 203 10.11 -3.93 6.41
C SER A 203 10.22 -5.03 5.34
N LEU A 204 10.17 -4.69 4.05
CA LEU A 204 10.57 -5.60 2.98
C LEU A 204 12.10 -5.63 2.75
N TYR A 205 12.87 -4.78 3.43
CA TYR A 205 14.33 -4.71 3.39
C TYR A 205 14.94 -4.52 2.00
N GLY A 206 14.15 -4.06 1.03
CA GLY A 206 14.61 -3.69 -0.31
C GLY A 206 15.26 -2.30 -0.36
N LEU A 207 15.61 -1.85 -1.55
CA LEU A 207 16.16 -0.51 -1.78
C LEU A 207 15.09 0.57 -1.76
N ALA A 208 15.49 1.81 -1.51
CA ALA A 208 14.66 2.98 -1.77
C ALA A 208 14.41 3.13 -3.28
N GLY A 209 13.30 3.77 -3.63
CA GLY A 209 12.90 3.96 -5.03
C GLY A 209 12.01 2.85 -5.58
N ILE A 210 11.58 1.90 -4.74
CA ILE A 210 10.68 0.82 -5.11
C ILE A 210 9.50 0.78 -4.13
N GLY A 211 8.31 0.67 -4.68
CA GLY A 211 7.05 0.42 -4.00
C GLY A 211 6.06 -0.17 -4.98
N GLY A 212 4.80 -0.26 -4.61
CA GLY A 212 3.80 -0.79 -5.51
C GLY A 212 2.39 -0.80 -4.95
N LEU A 213 1.50 -1.28 -5.79
CA LEU A 213 0.11 -1.58 -5.50
C LEU A 213 -0.16 -3.06 -5.76
N ALA A 214 -0.97 -3.65 -4.90
CA ALA A 214 -1.63 -4.92 -5.16
C ALA A 214 -3.15 -4.66 -5.19
N PHE A 215 -3.85 -5.33 -6.10
CA PHE A 215 -5.28 -5.15 -6.34
C PHE A 215 -6.06 -6.44 -6.12
N SER A 216 -7.30 -6.33 -5.64
CA SER A 216 -8.25 -7.45 -5.65
C SER A 216 -8.76 -7.74 -7.07
N GLU A 217 -9.30 -8.95 -7.28
CA GLU A 217 -9.85 -9.34 -8.58
C GLU A 217 -11.10 -8.54 -8.97
N GLY A 218 -11.86 -8.11 -7.98
CA GLY A 218 -13.14 -7.43 -8.16
C GLY A 218 -13.07 -5.94 -8.43
N LEU A 219 -11.86 -5.35 -8.51
CA LEU A 219 -11.70 -3.92 -8.76
C LEU A 219 -12.17 -3.59 -10.18
N LYS A 220 -13.47 -3.36 -10.35
CA LYS A 220 -14.03 -2.93 -11.63
C LYS A 220 -13.49 -1.53 -11.93
N ARG A 221 -12.84 -1.37 -13.07
CA ARG A 221 -12.61 -0.05 -13.66
C ARG A 221 -13.99 0.63 -13.73
N SER A 222 -14.14 1.78 -13.10
CA SER A 222 -15.27 2.64 -13.41
C SER A 222 -15.16 2.96 -14.89
N ASN A 223 -16.06 2.38 -15.71
CA ASN A 223 -16.16 2.73 -17.12
C ASN A 223 -16.53 4.21 -17.19
N HIS A 224 -15.63 5.01 -17.71
CA HIS A 224 -15.88 6.37 -18.17
C HIS A 224 -16.40 6.31 -19.61
#